data_7bdb60308a865f806841788595f5e4a0
#
_entry.id   7bdb60308a865f806841788595f5e4a0
#
_cell.length_a   1.000
_cell.length_b   1.000
_cell.length_c   1.000
_cell.angle_alpha   90.00
_cell.angle_beta   90.00
_cell.angle_gamma   90.00
#
_symmetry.space_group_name_H-M   'P 1'
#
loop_
_entity.id
_entity.type
_entity.pdbx_description
1 polymer ?
#
loop_
_entity_poly.entity_id
_entity_poly.type
_entity_poly.pdbx_seq_one_letter_code
_entity_poly.pdbx_strand_id
1 'polypeptide(L)'
;DHGRPDKLLDLMAAIERKGVAHKFKIAIFDDTPASWASARNFNLYGAYVYRISEATQKNLNLTDEQVLYPLDDLDEIYPYIWNYNIKLAFDNFYANNGEYKDYLFRFRGKPVLYLWNVGGFLSCNYVALGNKPIDCTGKLRAVLAKVQEDFKSTFGEELFICADKSFVKLDETLRNTPEILQSINGWFVAEGNNPTSFTVEELNGNKVGACVPAFSTGEINASRPMFLDPYHGKRFKDNFNKIIARKTDLVIIEGLTDMLEDAALWRSTDTKYFDFPNQRLNILRKYNSTRAYPETLRVECEACDDYLDLSEGNTGRSYRTGNLDVYKVAGSETTPTLWYVGNTEAGEYLEWKELPYDKGIVKISLRYNARYAASVTLEFGEGDDILRSEVIKLPDTNGEWKTEEIFVEHSGEKGWRRTILEITSGTPKLDYLIITNEKKTNI
;
A
#
# COMPACT_ATOMS: atom_id res chain seq x y z
N ASP A 1 -5.38 12.33 4.12
CA ASP A 1 -5.38 13.81 4.24
C ASP A 1 -6.81 14.31 4.10
N HIS A 2 -7.39 14.67 5.22
CA HIS A 2 -8.76 15.14 5.29
C HIS A 2 -8.98 16.36 4.38
N GLY A 3 -9.85 16.22 3.39
CA GLY A 3 -10.23 17.30 2.51
C GLY A 3 -9.20 17.73 1.46
N ARG A 4 -8.28 16.85 1.09
CA ARG A 4 -7.35 17.08 -0.03
C ARG A 4 -7.57 16.11 -1.19
N PRO A 5 -8.65 16.29 -1.96
CA PRO A 5 -8.92 15.48 -3.13
C PRO A 5 -7.85 15.64 -4.23
N ASP A 6 -7.12 16.76 -4.23
CA ASP A 6 -5.99 17.02 -5.11
C ASP A 6 -4.90 15.93 -5.05
N LYS A 7 -4.65 15.34 -3.86
CA LYS A 7 -3.67 14.25 -3.72
C LYS A 7 -4.07 12.96 -4.42
N LEU A 8 -5.36 12.68 -4.51
CA LEU A 8 -5.86 11.54 -5.28
C LEU A 8 -5.64 11.75 -6.79
N LEU A 9 -5.86 12.97 -7.28
CA LEU A 9 -5.59 13.33 -8.67
C LEU A 9 -4.10 13.23 -8.99
N ASP A 10 -3.22 13.71 -8.09
CA ASP A 10 -1.76 13.57 -8.21
C ASP A 10 -1.34 12.09 -8.30
N LEU A 11 -1.95 11.22 -7.48
CA LEU A 11 -1.69 9.78 -7.50
C LEU A 11 -2.13 9.17 -8.85
N MET A 12 -3.32 9.49 -9.34
CA MET A 12 -3.81 8.98 -10.63
C MET A 12 -2.90 9.44 -11.77
N ALA A 13 -2.52 10.71 -11.80
CA ALA A 13 -1.58 11.22 -12.79
C ALA A 13 -0.20 10.53 -12.73
N ALA A 14 0.28 10.19 -11.53
CA ALA A 14 1.53 9.44 -11.37
C ALA A 14 1.42 8.01 -11.88
N ILE A 15 0.30 7.34 -11.65
CA ILE A 15 -0.01 5.98 -12.15
C ILE A 15 -0.03 5.98 -13.68
N GLU A 16 -0.63 6.99 -14.30
CA GLU A 16 -0.66 7.16 -15.76
C GLU A 16 0.74 7.38 -16.34
N ARG A 17 1.50 8.34 -15.77
CA ARG A 17 2.87 8.61 -16.22
C ARG A 17 3.76 7.36 -16.16
N LYS A 18 3.52 6.47 -15.19
CA LYS A 18 4.24 5.19 -15.05
C LYS A 18 3.72 4.08 -15.97
N GLY A 19 2.58 4.28 -16.65
CA GLY A 19 1.96 3.28 -17.53
C GLY A 19 1.47 2.03 -16.79
N VAL A 20 1.11 2.14 -15.50
CA VAL A 20 0.72 0.99 -14.66
C VAL A 20 -0.76 1.00 -14.27
N ALA A 21 -1.58 1.82 -14.90
CA ALA A 21 -3.01 1.95 -14.65
C ALA A 21 -3.78 0.61 -14.69
N HIS A 22 -3.36 -0.29 -15.60
CA HIS A 22 -3.95 -1.63 -15.71
C HIS A 22 -3.62 -2.57 -14.54
N LYS A 23 -2.58 -2.25 -13.76
CA LYS A 23 -2.10 -3.07 -12.62
C LYS A 23 -2.52 -2.53 -11.28
N PHE A 24 -2.93 -1.26 -11.21
CA PHE A 24 -3.16 -0.56 -9.96
C PHE A 24 -4.60 -0.08 -9.87
N LYS A 25 -5.27 -0.40 -8.78
CA LYS A 25 -6.65 0.04 -8.49
C LYS A 25 -6.68 0.71 -7.12
N ILE A 26 -7.60 1.66 -6.95
CA ILE A 26 -7.73 2.48 -5.75
C ILE A 26 -9.08 2.18 -5.08
N ALA A 27 -9.06 1.82 -3.82
CA ALA A 27 -10.24 1.79 -2.95
C ALA A 27 -10.21 2.98 -2.00
N ILE A 28 -11.37 3.49 -1.62
CA ILE A 28 -11.47 4.54 -0.62
C ILE A 28 -11.47 3.91 0.77
N PHE A 29 -10.57 4.39 1.62
CA PHE A 29 -10.51 4.07 3.03
C PHE A 29 -10.88 5.32 3.83
N ASP A 30 -11.94 5.24 4.62
CA ASP A 30 -12.41 6.30 5.48
C ASP A 30 -12.04 5.99 6.94
N ASP A 31 -11.13 6.78 7.48
CA ASP A 31 -10.86 6.82 8.92
C ASP A 31 -11.99 7.58 9.62
N THR A 32 -13.06 6.86 9.94
CA THR A 32 -14.31 7.43 10.43
C THR A 32 -14.13 8.43 11.58
N PRO A 33 -13.32 8.17 12.64
CA PRO A 33 -13.09 9.16 13.69
C PRO A 33 -12.48 10.45 13.16
N ALA A 34 -11.44 10.30 12.33
CA ALA A 34 -10.67 11.44 11.84
C ALA A 34 -11.43 12.20 10.74
N SER A 35 -12.24 11.53 9.91
CA SER A 35 -12.95 12.17 8.80
C SER A 35 -14.28 12.81 9.20
N TRP A 36 -15.21 12.04 9.73
CA TRP A 36 -16.57 12.53 10.05
C TRP A 36 -16.54 13.59 11.13
N ALA A 37 -15.87 13.29 12.24
CA ALA A 37 -15.81 14.20 13.37
C ALA A 37 -15.00 15.47 13.05
N SER A 38 -13.88 15.35 12.37
CA SER A 38 -13.06 16.51 12.01
C SER A 38 -13.77 17.42 11.03
N ALA A 39 -14.48 16.87 10.03
CA ALA A 39 -15.26 17.68 9.09
C ALA A 39 -16.33 18.51 9.81
N ARG A 40 -17.06 17.89 10.74
CA ARG A 40 -18.07 18.59 11.55
C ARG A 40 -17.42 19.68 12.41
N ASN A 41 -16.41 19.33 13.20
CA ASN A 41 -15.79 20.27 14.13
C ASN A 41 -15.14 21.45 13.40
N PHE A 42 -14.53 21.21 12.24
CA PHE A 42 -13.97 22.25 11.42
C PHE A 42 -15.05 23.21 10.89
N ASN A 43 -16.13 22.66 10.35
CA ASN A 43 -17.20 23.48 9.77
C ASN A 43 -17.98 24.29 10.81
N LEU A 44 -18.26 23.69 11.99
CA LEU A 44 -19.02 24.37 13.03
C LEU A 44 -18.18 25.30 13.89
N TYR A 45 -16.92 24.93 14.18
CA TYR A 45 -16.12 25.58 15.21
C TYR A 45 -14.74 26.04 14.74
N GLY A 46 -14.38 25.77 13.48
CA GLY A 46 -13.03 26.06 12.96
C GLY A 46 -11.92 25.17 13.54
N ALA A 47 -12.30 24.09 14.26
CA ALA A 47 -11.37 23.20 14.94
C ALA A 47 -11.18 21.90 14.15
N TYR A 48 -10.06 21.77 13.46
CA TYR A 48 -9.73 20.57 12.67
C TYR A 48 -9.19 19.43 13.56
N VAL A 49 -10.08 18.89 14.40
CA VAL A 49 -9.79 17.81 15.36
C VAL A 49 -10.97 16.85 15.43
N TYR A 50 -10.70 15.56 15.59
CA TYR A 50 -11.77 14.56 15.76
C TYR A 50 -12.35 14.54 17.18
N ARG A 51 -11.63 15.09 18.15
CA ARG A 51 -12.10 15.23 19.54
C ARG A 51 -11.92 16.67 20.01
N ILE A 52 -12.99 17.29 20.48
CA ILE A 52 -12.91 18.56 21.18
C ILE A 52 -12.42 18.28 22.62
N SER A 53 -11.19 18.71 22.93
CA SER A 53 -10.67 18.63 24.29
C SER A 53 -11.38 19.62 25.23
N GLU A 54 -11.33 19.39 26.54
CA GLU A 54 -11.88 20.34 27.53
C GLU A 54 -11.28 21.75 27.36
N ALA A 55 -9.99 21.84 27.06
CA ALA A 55 -9.34 23.12 26.80
C ALA A 55 -9.89 23.79 25.53
N THR A 56 -10.12 23.02 24.46
CA THR A 56 -10.71 23.53 23.23
C THR A 56 -12.16 23.93 23.44
N GLN A 57 -12.94 23.11 24.14
CA GLN A 57 -14.33 23.39 24.49
C GLN A 57 -14.44 24.71 25.26
N LYS A 58 -13.60 24.91 26.28
CA LYS A 58 -13.54 26.13 27.07
C LYS A 58 -13.13 27.35 26.24
N ASN A 59 -12.12 27.22 25.39
CA ASN A 59 -11.62 28.31 24.54
C ASN A 59 -12.68 28.75 23.53
N LEU A 60 -13.47 27.82 22.99
CA LEU A 60 -14.54 28.08 22.04
C LEU A 60 -15.90 28.37 22.70
N ASN A 61 -15.96 28.30 24.02
CA ASN A 61 -17.18 28.51 24.82
C ASN A 61 -18.34 27.59 24.38
N LEU A 62 -18.04 26.29 24.14
CA LEU A 62 -19.03 25.30 23.72
C LEU A 62 -19.68 24.63 24.92
N THR A 63 -20.96 24.31 24.80
CA THR A 63 -21.71 23.49 25.77
C THR A 63 -21.37 22.01 25.59
N ASP A 64 -21.67 21.17 26.59
CA ASP A 64 -21.48 19.71 26.51
C ASP A 64 -22.26 19.09 25.36
N GLU A 65 -23.46 19.61 25.07
CA GLU A 65 -24.31 19.16 23.95
C GLU A 65 -23.66 19.47 22.58
N GLN A 66 -23.03 20.64 22.45
CA GLN A 66 -22.40 21.05 21.19
C GLN A 66 -21.18 20.20 20.80
N VAL A 67 -20.50 19.56 21.74
CA VAL A 67 -19.36 18.67 21.47
C VAL A 67 -19.78 17.24 21.18
N LEU A 68 -21.06 16.88 21.35
CA LEU A 68 -21.58 15.55 21.03
C LEU A 68 -21.81 15.36 19.53
N TYR A 69 -21.74 14.12 19.07
CA TYR A 69 -22.09 13.71 17.71
C TYR A 69 -23.52 13.14 17.75
N PRO A 70 -24.51 13.83 17.18
CA PRO A 70 -25.91 13.40 17.28
C PRO A 70 -26.22 12.34 16.22
N LEU A 71 -25.87 11.07 16.49
CA LEU A 71 -26.28 9.97 15.60
C LEU A 71 -27.81 9.82 15.47
N ASP A 72 -28.57 10.43 16.37
CA ASP A 72 -30.02 10.48 16.32
C ASP A 72 -30.53 11.52 15.32
N ASP A 73 -29.71 12.49 14.97
CA ASP A 73 -30.04 13.56 14.03
C ASP A 73 -29.22 13.41 12.76
N LEU A 74 -29.74 12.62 11.81
CA LEU A 74 -29.10 12.41 10.53
C LEU A 74 -28.98 13.71 9.71
N ASP A 75 -29.93 14.63 9.86
CA ASP A 75 -29.89 15.90 9.11
C ASP A 75 -28.73 16.78 9.58
N GLU A 76 -28.35 16.69 10.85
CA GLU A 76 -27.18 17.40 11.37
C GLU A 76 -25.87 16.72 10.97
N ILE A 77 -25.71 15.40 11.19
CA ILE A 77 -24.40 14.72 11.06
C ILE A 77 -24.10 14.25 9.64
N TYR A 78 -25.14 13.82 8.90
CA TYR A 78 -24.96 13.16 7.61
C TYR A 78 -24.29 14.02 6.53
N PRO A 79 -24.52 15.34 6.44
CA PRO A 79 -23.77 16.18 5.49
C PRO A 79 -22.25 16.09 5.64
N TYR A 80 -21.73 15.92 6.87
CA TYR A 80 -20.30 15.76 7.13
C TYR A 80 -19.78 14.40 6.73
N ILE A 81 -20.60 13.35 6.80
CA ILE A 81 -20.28 12.00 6.35
C ILE A 81 -20.26 11.96 4.82
N TRP A 82 -21.31 12.48 4.20
CA TRP A 82 -21.50 12.36 2.75
C TRP A 82 -20.79 13.45 1.97
N ASN A 83 -21.18 14.72 2.14
CA ASN A 83 -20.69 15.80 1.27
C ASN A 83 -19.22 16.12 1.46
N TYR A 84 -18.72 16.06 2.68
CA TYR A 84 -17.35 16.45 3.02
C TYR A 84 -16.35 15.28 3.02
N ASN A 85 -16.80 14.04 2.92
CA ASN A 85 -15.93 12.87 2.92
C ASN A 85 -16.22 11.91 1.77
N ILE A 86 -17.26 11.07 1.89
CA ILE A 86 -17.49 9.96 0.95
C ILE A 86 -17.70 10.46 -0.48
N LYS A 87 -18.68 11.37 -0.67
CA LYS A 87 -18.96 11.93 -1.99
C LYS A 87 -17.74 12.63 -2.58
N LEU A 88 -17.07 13.46 -1.78
CA LEU A 88 -15.91 14.22 -2.21
C LEU A 88 -14.77 13.31 -2.70
N ALA A 89 -14.54 12.19 -2.02
CA ALA A 89 -13.53 11.21 -2.43
C ALA A 89 -13.89 10.53 -3.76
N PHE A 90 -15.17 10.17 -3.95
CA PHE A 90 -15.62 9.51 -5.17
C PHE A 90 -15.82 10.46 -6.35
N ASP A 91 -16.14 11.75 -6.11
CA ASP A 91 -16.30 12.76 -7.17
C ASP A 91 -15.09 12.76 -8.13
N ASN A 92 -13.86 12.55 -7.63
CA ASN A 92 -12.65 12.50 -8.45
C ASN A 92 -12.67 11.39 -9.51
N PHE A 93 -13.32 10.26 -9.23
CA PHE A 93 -13.41 9.13 -10.16
C PHE A 93 -14.54 9.29 -11.17
N TYR A 94 -15.60 10.01 -10.78
CA TYR A 94 -16.80 10.18 -11.60
C TYR A 94 -16.87 11.52 -12.33
N ALA A 95 -15.93 12.44 -12.05
CA ALA A 95 -15.78 13.69 -12.79
C ALA A 95 -15.47 13.43 -14.27
N ASN A 96 -15.63 14.43 -15.11
CA ASN A 96 -15.28 14.40 -16.53
C ASN A 96 -15.86 13.18 -17.29
N ASN A 97 -17.15 12.88 -17.09
CA ASN A 97 -17.82 11.69 -17.64
C ASN A 97 -17.26 10.35 -17.16
N GLY A 98 -16.59 10.33 -15.99
CA GLY A 98 -16.07 9.11 -15.38
C GLY A 98 -14.76 8.64 -16.00
N GLU A 99 -13.93 9.55 -16.48
CA GLU A 99 -12.61 9.27 -17.04
C GLU A 99 -11.76 8.37 -16.16
N TYR A 100 -11.86 8.54 -14.83
CA TYR A 100 -11.06 7.78 -13.86
C TYR A 100 -11.79 6.60 -13.21
N LYS A 101 -13.01 6.25 -13.66
CA LYS A 101 -13.77 5.11 -13.10
C LYS A 101 -13.00 3.79 -13.11
N ASP A 102 -12.16 3.58 -14.13
CA ASP A 102 -11.38 2.36 -14.29
C ASP A 102 -10.27 2.23 -13.25
N TYR A 103 -9.92 3.31 -12.53
CA TYR A 103 -8.99 3.24 -11.41
C TYR A 103 -9.62 2.68 -10.12
N LEU A 104 -10.96 2.72 -10.01
CA LEU A 104 -11.63 2.20 -8.82
C LEU A 104 -11.40 0.69 -8.66
N PHE A 105 -10.96 0.32 -7.47
CA PHE A 105 -10.99 -1.08 -7.05
C PHE A 105 -12.44 -1.52 -6.87
N ARG A 106 -12.78 -2.64 -7.53
CA ARG A 106 -14.12 -3.21 -7.49
C ARG A 106 -14.07 -4.63 -6.95
N PHE A 107 -14.96 -4.91 -6.03
CA PHE A 107 -15.20 -6.27 -5.58
C PHE A 107 -16.63 -6.67 -5.91
N ARG A 108 -16.79 -7.83 -6.55
CA ARG A 108 -18.09 -8.29 -7.07
C ARG A 108 -18.81 -7.24 -7.94
N GLY A 109 -18.03 -6.50 -8.73
CA GLY A 109 -18.51 -5.46 -9.64
C GLY A 109 -18.83 -4.10 -8.99
N LYS A 110 -18.80 -3.97 -7.68
CA LYS A 110 -19.11 -2.73 -6.95
C LYS A 110 -17.83 -2.02 -6.51
N PRO A 111 -17.76 -0.67 -6.59
CA PRO A 111 -16.66 0.10 -5.98
C PRO A 111 -16.59 -0.17 -4.47
N VAL A 112 -15.38 -0.25 -3.93
CA VAL A 112 -15.18 -0.60 -2.52
C VAL A 112 -14.96 0.65 -1.68
N LEU A 113 -15.68 0.72 -0.56
CA LEU A 113 -15.48 1.67 0.52
C LEU A 113 -15.12 0.92 1.80
N TYR A 114 -13.96 1.22 2.37
CA TYR A 114 -13.59 0.75 3.71
C TYR A 114 -13.91 1.82 4.75
N LEU A 115 -14.55 1.41 5.86
CA LEU A 115 -14.85 2.27 7.00
C LEU A 115 -14.12 1.73 8.23
N TRP A 116 -13.33 2.56 8.90
CA TRP A 116 -12.53 2.14 10.04
C TRP A 116 -13.07 2.73 11.36
N ASN A 117 -13.10 1.88 12.40
CA ASN A 117 -13.16 2.24 13.82
C ASN A 117 -14.25 3.24 14.22
N VAL A 118 -15.51 2.95 13.92
CA VAL A 118 -16.62 3.79 14.41
C VAL A 118 -16.66 3.89 15.96
N GLY A 119 -16.08 2.91 16.66
CA GLY A 119 -15.92 2.97 18.11
C GLY A 119 -15.05 4.15 18.56
N GLY A 120 -13.99 4.46 17.79
CA GLY A 120 -13.14 5.65 18.01
C GLY A 120 -13.91 6.95 17.83
N PHE A 121 -14.75 7.03 16.79
CA PHE A 121 -15.64 8.17 16.56
C PHE A 121 -16.60 8.39 17.74
N LEU A 122 -17.28 7.32 18.19
CA LEU A 122 -18.24 7.40 19.30
C LEU A 122 -17.60 7.57 20.67
N SER A 123 -16.31 7.25 20.82
CA SER A 123 -15.58 7.48 22.09
C SER A 123 -15.55 8.96 22.48
N CYS A 124 -15.68 9.86 21.52
CA CYS A 124 -15.77 11.30 21.78
C CYS A 124 -17.04 11.64 22.58
N ASN A 125 -18.15 11.01 22.22
CA ASN A 125 -19.40 11.19 22.94
C ASN A 125 -19.37 10.52 24.33
N TYR A 126 -18.68 9.39 24.45
CA TYR A 126 -18.61 8.62 25.68
C TYR A 126 -18.05 9.44 26.84
N VAL A 127 -16.98 10.20 26.62
CA VAL A 127 -16.39 11.07 27.66
C VAL A 127 -17.32 12.21 28.03
N ALA A 128 -17.89 12.89 27.05
CA ALA A 128 -18.82 14.02 27.27
C ALA A 128 -20.10 13.58 27.99
N LEU A 129 -20.57 12.34 27.80
CA LEU A 129 -21.70 11.75 28.48
C LEU A 129 -21.37 11.15 29.86
N GLY A 130 -20.19 11.42 30.42
CA GLY A 130 -19.78 10.87 31.71
C GLY A 130 -19.56 9.36 31.67
N ASN A 131 -19.00 8.85 30.60
CA ASN A 131 -18.69 7.43 30.37
C ASN A 131 -19.94 6.52 30.33
N LYS A 132 -21.08 7.02 29.89
CA LYS A 132 -22.26 6.19 29.66
C LYS A 132 -22.20 5.53 28.28
N PRO A 133 -22.64 4.26 28.16
CA PRO A 133 -22.76 3.61 26.86
C PRO A 133 -23.71 4.40 25.93
N ILE A 134 -23.34 4.46 24.66
CA ILE A 134 -24.14 5.09 23.60
C ILE A 134 -24.94 3.98 22.92
N ASP A 135 -26.26 4.15 22.88
CA ASP A 135 -27.13 3.26 22.11
C ASP A 135 -27.07 3.64 20.64
N CYS A 136 -26.49 2.74 19.83
CA CYS A 136 -26.35 2.88 18.39
C CYS A 136 -27.34 2.00 17.61
N THR A 137 -28.25 1.30 18.29
CA THR A 137 -29.19 0.37 17.66
C THR A 137 -29.99 1.02 16.54
N GLY A 138 -29.82 0.53 15.32
CA GLY A 138 -30.48 1.06 14.12
C GLY A 138 -29.90 2.37 13.56
N LYS A 139 -29.07 3.09 14.31
CA LYS A 139 -28.52 4.39 13.90
C LYS A 139 -27.42 4.28 12.86
N LEU A 140 -26.45 3.39 13.07
CA LEU A 140 -25.40 3.14 12.07
C LEU A 140 -25.98 2.51 10.81
N ARG A 141 -26.99 1.64 10.96
CA ARG A 141 -27.73 1.11 9.82
C ARG A 141 -28.40 2.23 9.02
N ALA A 142 -29.05 3.19 9.66
CA ALA A 142 -29.68 4.33 9.00
C ALA A 142 -28.64 5.18 8.22
N VAL A 143 -27.47 5.46 8.83
CA VAL A 143 -26.38 6.17 8.17
C VAL A 143 -25.91 5.43 6.92
N LEU A 144 -25.58 4.13 7.03
CA LEU A 144 -25.07 3.37 5.90
C LEU A 144 -26.12 3.11 4.81
N ALA A 145 -27.40 2.96 5.18
CA ALA A 145 -28.50 2.88 4.22
C ALA A 145 -28.58 4.14 3.38
N LYS A 146 -28.48 5.31 4.02
CA LYS A 146 -28.49 6.59 3.33
C LYS A 146 -27.24 6.78 2.44
N VAL A 147 -26.07 6.31 2.88
CA VAL A 147 -24.86 6.31 2.03
C VAL A 147 -25.07 5.47 0.76
N GLN A 148 -25.67 4.28 0.87
CA GLN A 148 -25.99 3.46 -0.30
C GLN A 148 -26.98 4.13 -1.25
N GLU A 149 -28.03 4.73 -0.71
CA GLU A 149 -29.05 5.45 -1.47
C GLU A 149 -28.45 6.64 -2.22
N ASP A 150 -27.70 7.49 -1.50
CA ASP A 150 -27.11 8.69 -2.08
C ASP A 150 -25.98 8.36 -3.07
N PHE A 151 -25.23 7.30 -2.83
CA PHE A 151 -24.24 6.82 -3.79
C PHE A 151 -24.89 6.36 -5.09
N LYS A 152 -25.95 5.57 -4.98
CA LYS A 152 -26.73 5.11 -6.13
C LYS A 152 -27.37 6.25 -6.90
N SER A 153 -27.96 7.22 -6.19
CA SER A 153 -28.59 8.39 -6.83
C SER A 153 -27.57 9.32 -7.50
N THR A 154 -26.38 9.48 -6.90
CA THR A 154 -25.35 10.41 -7.39
C THR A 154 -24.51 9.82 -8.51
N PHE A 155 -24.09 8.56 -8.37
CA PHE A 155 -23.12 7.91 -9.26
C PHE A 155 -23.71 6.79 -10.13
N GLY A 156 -24.97 6.40 -9.92
CA GLY A 156 -25.65 5.36 -10.67
C GLY A 156 -25.21 3.93 -10.36
N GLU A 157 -24.47 3.73 -9.28
CA GLU A 157 -23.90 2.44 -8.87
C GLU A 157 -24.15 2.15 -7.40
N GLU A 158 -23.96 0.90 -6.98
CA GLU A 158 -24.01 0.49 -5.58
C GLU A 158 -22.60 0.30 -5.02
N LEU A 159 -22.39 0.65 -3.74
CA LEU A 159 -21.13 0.43 -3.04
C LEU A 159 -21.01 -1.02 -2.52
N PHE A 160 -19.78 -1.52 -2.48
CA PHE A 160 -19.38 -2.59 -1.59
C PHE A 160 -18.75 -1.98 -0.33
N ILE A 161 -19.49 -1.95 0.78
CA ILE A 161 -19.01 -1.43 2.05
C ILE A 161 -18.39 -2.57 2.85
N CYS A 162 -17.11 -2.40 3.23
CA CYS A 162 -16.40 -3.23 4.18
C CYS A 162 -16.08 -2.38 5.42
N ALA A 163 -16.81 -2.57 6.50
CA ALA A 163 -16.62 -1.79 7.72
C ALA A 163 -15.77 -2.55 8.76
N ASP A 164 -15.13 -1.81 9.66
CA ASP A 164 -14.57 -2.41 10.87
C ASP A 164 -15.67 -3.10 11.69
N LYS A 165 -15.35 -4.22 12.32
CA LYS A 165 -16.31 -5.01 13.10
C LYS A 165 -16.98 -4.24 14.24
N SER A 166 -16.42 -3.09 14.65
CA SER A 166 -17.05 -2.20 15.64
C SER A 166 -18.43 -1.69 15.20
N PHE A 167 -18.66 -1.54 13.89
CA PHE A 167 -19.98 -1.16 13.36
C PHE A 167 -21.07 -2.17 13.76
N VAL A 168 -20.81 -3.44 13.50
CA VAL A 168 -21.76 -4.52 13.83
C VAL A 168 -21.83 -4.80 15.33
N LYS A 169 -20.72 -4.56 16.06
CA LYS A 169 -20.69 -4.69 17.51
C LYS A 169 -21.57 -3.64 18.20
N LEU A 170 -21.61 -2.42 17.65
CA LEU A 170 -22.37 -1.29 18.21
C LEU A 170 -23.80 -1.23 17.67
N ASP A 171 -24.02 -1.70 16.45
CA ASP A 171 -25.37 -1.79 15.84
C ASP A 171 -25.57 -3.17 15.20
N GLU A 172 -26.09 -4.12 15.97
CA GLU A 172 -26.31 -5.49 15.51
C GLU A 172 -27.36 -5.59 14.38
N THR A 173 -28.18 -4.56 14.17
CA THR A 173 -29.16 -4.55 13.07
C THR A 173 -28.51 -4.55 11.69
N LEU A 174 -27.20 -4.27 11.61
CA LEU A 174 -26.39 -4.36 10.39
C LEU A 174 -26.09 -5.80 9.95
N ARG A 175 -26.19 -6.82 10.83
CA ARG A 175 -25.77 -8.20 10.51
C ARG A 175 -26.56 -8.86 9.38
N ASN A 176 -27.81 -8.50 9.22
CA ASN A 176 -28.72 -9.16 8.28
C ASN A 176 -29.19 -8.20 7.17
N THR A 177 -28.34 -7.25 6.78
CA THR A 177 -28.65 -6.22 5.78
C THR A 177 -27.57 -6.20 4.69
N PRO A 178 -27.42 -7.30 3.88
CA PRO A 178 -26.37 -7.41 2.85
C PRO A 178 -26.48 -6.33 1.76
N GLU A 179 -27.62 -5.69 1.60
CA GLU A 179 -27.83 -4.55 0.72
C GLU A 179 -27.20 -3.24 1.26
N ILE A 180 -26.97 -3.16 2.58
CA ILE A 180 -26.40 -1.99 3.26
C ILE A 180 -24.94 -2.19 3.58
N LEU A 181 -24.60 -3.30 4.29
CA LEU A 181 -23.25 -3.64 4.70
C LEU A 181 -22.87 -5.04 4.17
N GLN A 182 -21.90 -5.12 3.26
CA GLN A 182 -21.57 -6.36 2.59
C GLN A 182 -20.55 -7.20 3.34
N SER A 183 -19.62 -6.56 4.05
CA SER A 183 -18.57 -7.28 4.79
C SER A 183 -18.05 -6.48 5.99
N ILE A 184 -17.34 -7.18 6.86
CA ILE A 184 -16.58 -6.57 7.95
C ILE A 184 -15.14 -7.05 7.93
N ASN A 185 -14.25 -6.24 8.52
CA ASN A 185 -12.88 -6.62 8.85
C ASN A 185 -12.66 -6.46 10.36
N GLY A 186 -11.68 -7.17 10.90
CA GLY A 186 -11.35 -7.11 12.33
C GLY A 186 -10.08 -6.31 12.62
N TRP A 187 -9.41 -5.81 11.57
CA TRP A 187 -8.11 -5.18 11.69
C TRP A 187 -7.12 -6.09 12.44
N PHE A 188 -6.14 -5.53 13.13
CA PHE A 188 -5.28 -6.25 14.07
C PHE A 188 -5.51 -5.71 15.49
N VAL A 189 -4.95 -6.37 16.50
CA VAL A 189 -5.03 -5.95 17.90
C VAL A 189 -3.63 -5.90 18.47
N ALA A 190 -3.08 -4.72 18.68
CA ALA A 190 -1.76 -4.53 19.28
C ALA A 190 -1.83 -4.41 20.80
N GLU A 191 -3.02 -4.19 21.37
CA GLU A 191 -3.24 -3.99 22.80
C GLU A 191 -3.51 -5.29 23.58
N GLY A 192 -3.24 -5.25 24.89
CA GLY A 192 -3.60 -6.30 25.84
C GLY A 192 -2.61 -7.46 25.91
N ASN A 193 -3.00 -8.51 26.65
CA ASN A 193 -2.14 -9.65 26.94
C ASN A 193 -1.98 -10.65 25.77
N ASN A 194 -2.86 -10.55 24.76
CA ASN A 194 -2.87 -11.44 23.60
C ASN A 194 -2.94 -10.62 22.31
N PRO A 195 -1.88 -9.90 21.95
CA PRO A 195 -1.86 -9.14 20.71
C PRO A 195 -1.95 -10.07 19.50
N THR A 196 -2.72 -9.67 18.49
CA THR A 196 -2.84 -10.43 17.25
C THR A 196 -2.54 -9.53 16.07
N SER A 197 -1.63 -9.98 15.22
CA SER A 197 -1.21 -9.26 14.02
C SER A 197 -2.06 -9.57 12.79
N PHE A 198 -3.10 -10.39 12.93
CA PHE A 198 -4.05 -10.70 11.86
C PHE A 198 -5.43 -11.04 12.42
N THR A 199 -6.44 -10.84 11.59
CA THR A 199 -7.82 -11.27 11.84
C THR A 199 -8.42 -11.86 10.57
N VAL A 200 -9.49 -12.64 10.73
CA VAL A 200 -10.37 -13.07 9.63
C VAL A 200 -11.79 -12.98 10.13
N GLU A 201 -12.58 -12.15 9.50
CA GLU A 201 -14.00 -11.91 9.82
C GLU A 201 -14.87 -12.34 8.64
N GLU A 202 -16.11 -12.73 8.93
CA GLU A 202 -17.08 -13.15 7.93
C GLU A 202 -18.44 -12.48 8.18
N LEU A 203 -18.98 -11.87 7.14
CA LEU A 203 -20.32 -11.30 7.15
C LEU A 203 -20.94 -11.42 5.75
N ASN A 204 -22.23 -11.80 5.71
CA ASN A 204 -23.01 -11.88 4.46
C ASN A 204 -22.33 -12.66 3.33
N GLY A 205 -21.65 -13.75 3.68
CA GLY A 205 -20.95 -14.62 2.73
C GLY A 205 -19.65 -14.03 2.15
N ASN A 206 -19.15 -12.94 2.73
CA ASN A 206 -17.84 -12.37 2.40
C ASN A 206 -16.88 -12.54 3.57
N LYS A 207 -15.74 -13.10 3.28
CA LYS A 207 -14.69 -13.38 4.28
C LYS A 207 -13.49 -12.45 4.04
N VAL A 208 -13.18 -11.61 5.02
CA VAL A 208 -12.12 -10.61 4.93
C VAL A 208 -11.03 -10.90 5.96
N GLY A 209 -9.79 -11.04 5.47
CA GLY A 209 -8.60 -11.09 6.30
C GLY A 209 -7.99 -9.69 6.44
N ALA A 210 -7.42 -9.41 7.60
CA ALA A 210 -6.61 -8.22 7.81
C ALA A 210 -5.32 -8.60 8.54
N CYS A 211 -4.19 -7.98 8.17
CA CYS A 211 -2.92 -8.18 8.86
C CYS A 211 -2.00 -6.97 8.76
N VAL A 212 -1.02 -6.95 9.65
CA VAL A 212 0.07 -5.97 9.69
C VAL A 212 1.42 -6.70 9.71
N PRO A 213 2.44 -6.21 9.00
CA PRO A 213 3.77 -6.82 8.99
C PRO A 213 4.51 -6.67 10.32
N ALA A 214 4.33 -5.53 10.97
CA ALA A 214 4.82 -5.14 12.28
C ALA A 214 3.96 -4.00 12.80
N PHE A 215 4.12 -3.62 14.06
CA PHE A 215 3.46 -2.45 14.63
C PHE A 215 4.21 -1.93 15.84
N SER A 216 4.35 -0.62 15.99
CA SER A 216 4.93 0.01 17.15
C SER A 216 4.32 1.39 17.39
N THR A 217 3.94 1.68 18.61
CA THR A 217 3.54 3.04 19.03
C THR A 217 4.61 3.72 19.88
N GLY A 218 5.83 3.17 19.93
CA GLY A 218 6.88 3.67 20.82
C GLY A 218 7.23 5.14 20.63
N GLU A 219 7.22 5.61 19.38
CA GLU A 219 7.50 7.02 19.06
C GLU A 219 6.27 7.92 19.25
N ILE A 220 5.08 7.40 19.01
CA ILE A 220 3.82 8.16 19.06
C ILE A 220 3.26 8.19 20.49
N ASN A 221 3.41 7.10 21.25
CA ASN A 221 2.86 6.95 22.59
C ASN A 221 3.83 6.24 23.53
N ALA A 222 4.88 6.96 23.94
CA ALA A 222 5.88 6.43 24.86
C ALA A 222 5.33 6.03 26.24
N SER A 223 4.17 6.56 26.65
CA SER A 223 3.52 6.21 27.93
C SER A 223 2.78 4.87 27.88
N ARG A 224 2.44 4.38 26.68
CA ARG A 224 1.75 3.11 26.44
C ARG A 224 2.29 2.43 25.19
N PRO A 225 3.54 1.98 25.20
CA PRO A 225 4.15 1.39 24.02
C PRO A 225 3.47 0.06 23.69
N MET A 226 3.06 -0.08 22.45
CA MET A 226 2.58 -1.33 21.85
C MET A 226 3.60 -1.78 20.83
N PHE A 227 3.87 -3.08 20.78
CA PHE A 227 4.85 -3.62 19.85
C PHE A 227 4.48 -5.02 19.34
N LEU A 228 4.46 -5.15 18.03
CA LEU A 228 4.35 -6.43 17.32
C LEU A 228 5.64 -6.68 16.54
N ASP A 229 6.53 -7.48 17.10
CA ASP A 229 7.82 -7.81 16.49
C ASP A 229 7.63 -8.44 15.09
N PRO A 230 8.27 -7.92 14.03
CA PRO A 230 8.21 -8.49 12.69
C PRO A 230 8.91 -9.86 12.59
N TYR A 231 9.81 -10.22 13.51
CA TYR A 231 10.63 -11.43 13.46
C TYR A 231 11.29 -11.63 12.09
N HIS A 232 11.93 -10.60 11.55
CA HIS A 232 12.57 -10.65 10.24
C HIS A 232 11.59 -11.18 9.16
N GLY A 233 10.41 -10.57 9.07
CA GLY A 233 9.36 -10.92 8.10
C GLY A 233 8.61 -12.22 8.38
N LYS A 234 9.02 -13.02 9.38
CA LYS A 234 8.34 -14.29 9.72
C LYS A 234 6.89 -14.07 10.12
N ARG A 235 6.62 -13.04 10.95
CA ARG A 235 5.24 -12.69 11.36
C ARG A 235 4.35 -12.46 10.15
N PHE A 236 4.81 -11.71 9.17
CA PHE A 236 4.04 -11.39 7.98
C PHE A 236 3.77 -12.61 7.11
N LYS A 237 4.78 -13.50 6.91
CA LYS A 237 4.63 -14.79 6.24
C LYS A 237 3.60 -15.67 6.95
N ASP A 238 3.69 -15.80 8.27
CA ASP A 238 2.78 -16.62 9.07
C ASP A 238 1.33 -16.09 9.01
N ASN A 239 1.16 -14.77 9.03
CA ASN A 239 -0.15 -14.14 8.89
C ASN A 239 -0.80 -14.47 7.54
N PHE A 240 -0.07 -14.32 6.45
CA PHE A 240 -0.56 -14.70 5.13
C PHE A 240 -0.95 -16.17 5.04
N ASN A 241 -0.10 -17.07 5.52
CA ASN A 241 -0.39 -18.50 5.54
C ASN A 241 -1.71 -18.81 6.27
N LYS A 242 -1.94 -18.17 7.43
CA LYS A 242 -3.16 -18.33 8.21
C LYS A 242 -4.40 -17.76 7.52
N ILE A 243 -4.25 -16.60 6.88
CA ILE A 243 -5.33 -15.93 6.14
C ILE A 243 -5.72 -16.78 4.91
N ILE A 244 -4.74 -17.23 4.12
CA ILE A 244 -4.97 -18.05 2.92
C ILE A 244 -5.61 -19.39 3.28
N ALA A 245 -5.15 -20.03 4.35
CA ALA A 245 -5.72 -21.29 4.83
C ALA A 245 -7.22 -21.18 5.19
N ARG A 246 -7.69 -19.97 5.51
CA ARG A 246 -9.10 -19.68 5.81
C ARG A 246 -9.92 -19.30 4.58
N LYS A 247 -9.33 -19.34 3.38
CA LYS A 247 -9.98 -19.06 2.09
C LYS A 247 -10.71 -17.71 2.09
N THR A 248 -9.99 -16.65 2.45
CA THR A 248 -10.52 -15.29 2.43
C THR A 248 -10.76 -14.80 1.01
N ASP A 249 -11.80 -13.99 0.84
CA ASP A 249 -12.14 -13.34 -0.43
C ASP A 249 -11.29 -12.09 -0.66
N LEU A 250 -11.03 -11.33 0.42
CA LEU A 250 -10.22 -10.10 0.44
C LEU A 250 -9.22 -10.17 1.58
N VAL A 251 -8.08 -9.49 1.38
CA VAL A 251 -7.07 -9.28 2.43
C VAL A 251 -6.71 -7.81 2.49
N ILE A 252 -6.83 -7.23 3.66
CA ILE A 252 -6.39 -5.87 3.96
C ILE A 252 -5.03 -5.97 4.64
N ILE A 253 -4.07 -5.19 4.14
CA ILE A 253 -2.74 -5.09 4.74
C ILE A 253 -2.55 -3.64 5.14
N GLU A 254 -2.28 -3.41 6.41
CA GLU A 254 -2.01 -2.08 6.89
C GLU A 254 -0.63 -1.59 6.46
N GLY A 255 -0.55 -0.29 6.18
CA GLY A 255 0.66 0.47 6.27
C GLY A 255 1.61 0.39 5.07
N LEU A 256 1.17 0.68 3.81
CA LEU A 256 2.14 0.78 2.71
C LEU A 256 3.31 1.72 3.06
N THR A 257 3.03 2.86 3.69
CA THR A 257 3.99 3.92 4.02
C THR A 257 3.89 4.40 5.45
N ASP A 258 3.23 3.67 6.34
CA ASP A 258 3.14 4.05 7.75
C ASP A 258 4.43 3.66 8.48
N MET A 259 5.37 4.60 8.45
CA MET A 259 6.69 4.45 9.08
C MET A 259 6.65 4.84 10.56
N LEU A 260 5.68 5.67 10.98
CA LEU A 260 5.57 6.11 12.37
C LEU A 260 5.09 4.97 13.29
N GLU A 261 4.27 4.07 12.76
CA GLU A 261 3.77 2.90 13.48
C GLU A 261 4.53 1.60 13.11
N ASP A 262 5.69 1.68 12.45
CA ASP A 262 6.48 0.53 11.97
C ASP A 262 5.68 -0.46 11.09
N ALA A 263 4.49 -0.09 10.66
CA ALA A 263 3.62 -0.92 9.84
C ALA A 263 4.01 -0.88 8.35
N ALA A 264 4.92 0.01 7.94
CA ALA A 264 5.28 0.21 6.55
C ALA A 264 5.73 -1.06 5.83
N LEU A 265 5.15 -1.30 4.65
CA LEU A 265 5.63 -2.30 3.71
C LEU A 265 6.85 -1.81 2.91
N TRP A 266 7.10 -0.51 2.96
CA TRP A 266 8.18 0.13 2.21
C TRP A 266 9.54 -0.45 2.58
N ARG A 267 10.48 -0.34 1.65
CA ARG A 267 11.86 -0.80 1.86
C ARG A 267 12.52 -0.10 3.05
N SER A 268 13.34 -0.84 3.77
CA SER A 268 14.11 -0.32 4.91
C SER A 268 15.50 -0.97 4.98
N THR A 269 16.49 -0.19 5.37
CA THR A 269 17.85 -0.66 5.64
C THR A 269 18.08 -0.99 7.10
N ASP A 270 17.05 -1.01 7.94
CA ASP A 270 17.16 -1.39 9.34
C ASP A 270 17.35 -2.89 9.52
N THR A 271 18.59 -3.31 9.68
CA THR A 271 18.98 -4.72 9.85
C THR A 271 18.48 -5.35 11.15
N LYS A 272 17.96 -4.56 12.08
CA LYS A 272 17.34 -5.08 13.32
C LYS A 272 16.06 -5.84 13.02
N TYR A 273 15.31 -5.43 11.98
CA TYR A 273 13.97 -5.94 11.68
C TYR A 273 13.84 -6.51 10.28
N PHE A 274 14.82 -6.28 9.40
CA PHE A 274 14.82 -6.68 8.01
C PHE A 274 16.09 -7.47 7.70
N ASP A 275 15.95 -8.59 7.00
CA ASP A 275 17.10 -9.34 6.47
C ASP A 275 17.70 -8.63 5.25
N PHE A 276 16.86 -7.93 4.48
CA PHE A 276 17.24 -7.11 3.32
C PHE A 276 16.16 -6.07 3.03
N PRO A 277 16.49 -4.97 2.33
CA PRO A 277 15.61 -3.80 2.23
C PRO A 277 14.20 -4.05 1.67
N ASN A 278 14.05 -4.87 0.63
CA ASN A 278 12.74 -5.11 0.01
C ASN A 278 11.98 -6.31 0.60
N GLN A 279 12.37 -6.82 1.76
CA GLN A 279 11.85 -8.06 2.34
C GLN A 279 10.32 -8.10 2.44
N ARG A 280 9.69 -7.06 3.00
CA ARG A 280 8.23 -7.02 3.17
C ARG A 280 7.51 -6.94 1.82
N LEU A 281 8.03 -6.17 0.87
CA LEU A 281 7.52 -6.09 -0.49
C LEU A 281 7.63 -7.44 -1.21
N ASN A 282 8.74 -8.15 -1.02
CA ASN A 282 8.93 -9.48 -1.63
C ASN A 282 8.01 -10.52 -1.01
N ILE A 283 7.77 -10.47 0.30
CA ILE A 283 6.76 -11.32 0.95
C ILE A 283 5.39 -11.08 0.32
N LEU A 284 4.95 -9.82 0.23
CA LEU A 284 3.67 -9.48 -0.42
C LEU A 284 3.62 -9.97 -1.87
N ARG A 285 4.67 -9.74 -2.63
CA ARG A 285 4.80 -10.17 -4.03
C ARG A 285 4.66 -11.69 -4.17
N LYS A 286 5.31 -12.47 -3.31
CA LYS A 286 5.21 -13.93 -3.29
C LYS A 286 3.79 -14.41 -3.01
N TYR A 287 3.10 -13.80 -2.05
CA TYR A 287 1.74 -14.19 -1.70
C TYR A 287 0.71 -13.74 -2.74
N ASN A 288 0.88 -12.59 -3.36
CA ASN A 288 0.07 -12.17 -4.51
C ASN A 288 0.25 -13.13 -5.72
N SER A 289 1.40 -13.78 -5.81
CA SER A 289 1.75 -14.72 -6.88
C SER A 289 1.26 -16.15 -6.63
N THR A 290 0.56 -16.43 -5.53
CA THR A 290 0.05 -17.80 -5.26
C THR A 290 -0.97 -18.24 -6.29
N ARG A 291 -1.70 -17.32 -6.91
CA ARG A 291 -2.69 -17.60 -7.98
C ARG A 291 -2.08 -17.50 -9.37
N ALA A 292 -1.08 -16.64 -9.55
CA ALA A 292 -0.39 -16.45 -10.82
C ALA A 292 1.06 -16.04 -10.56
N TYR A 293 2.00 -16.89 -10.97
CA TYR A 293 3.41 -16.55 -10.93
C TYR A 293 3.68 -15.35 -11.84
N PRO A 294 4.51 -14.37 -11.47
CA PRO A 294 4.72 -13.18 -12.28
C PRO A 294 5.31 -13.54 -13.64
N GLU A 295 4.58 -13.25 -14.72
CA GLU A 295 5.08 -13.41 -16.08
C GLU A 295 6.18 -12.39 -16.36
N THR A 296 6.01 -11.17 -15.86
CA THR A 296 6.96 -10.07 -16.02
C THR A 296 7.10 -9.31 -14.73
N LEU A 297 8.33 -9.06 -14.32
CA LEU A 297 8.66 -8.21 -13.18
C LEU A 297 9.74 -7.21 -13.58
N ARG A 298 9.46 -5.93 -13.38
CA ARG A 298 10.44 -4.85 -13.45
C ARG A 298 10.96 -4.54 -12.05
N VAL A 299 12.26 -4.39 -11.92
CA VAL A 299 12.95 -3.90 -10.72
C VAL A 299 13.89 -2.76 -11.10
N GLU A 300 13.88 -1.71 -10.30
CA GLU A 300 14.72 -0.54 -10.50
C GLU A 300 16.13 -0.81 -9.95
N CYS A 301 17.15 -0.34 -10.64
CA CYS A 301 18.55 -0.54 -10.24
C CYS A 301 18.87 0.21 -8.94
N GLU A 302 18.36 1.42 -8.78
CA GLU A 302 18.52 2.20 -7.55
C GLU A 302 17.81 1.60 -6.34
N ALA A 303 16.86 0.67 -6.57
CA ALA A 303 16.09 -0.01 -5.52
C ALA A 303 16.62 -1.42 -5.20
N CYS A 304 17.84 -1.75 -5.60
CA CYS A 304 18.47 -3.03 -5.27
C CYS A 304 18.53 -3.27 -3.75
N ASP A 305 18.61 -4.56 -3.37
CA ASP A 305 18.65 -4.97 -1.95
C ASP A 305 20.04 -4.79 -1.36
N ASP A 306 21.08 -5.11 -2.13
CA ASP A 306 22.47 -4.98 -1.73
C ASP A 306 23.31 -4.48 -2.91
N TYR A 307 24.52 -3.99 -2.66
CA TYR A 307 25.40 -3.47 -3.70
C TYR A 307 26.85 -3.35 -3.20
N LEU A 308 27.77 -3.34 -4.12
CA LEU A 308 29.11 -2.84 -3.92
C LEU A 308 29.33 -1.64 -4.85
N ASP A 309 29.70 -0.50 -4.26
CA ASP A 309 30.14 0.70 -4.93
C ASP A 309 31.54 1.01 -4.40
N LEU A 310 32.51 1.15 -5.29
CA LEU A 310 33.93 1.33 -4.95
C LEU A 310 34.24 2.79 -4.59
N SER A 311 33.36 3.72 -4.94
CA SER A 311 33.48 5.12 -4.57
C SER A 311 32.84 5.38 -3.20
N GLU A 312 33.31 6.41 -2.50
CA GLU A 312 32.76 6.80 -1.20
C GLU A 312 31.65 7.84 -1.36
N GLY A 313 30.49 7.52 -0.83
CA GLY A 313 29.31 8.40 -0.81
C GLY A 313 28.52 8.37 -2.11
N ASN A 314 27.25 8.76 -2.03
CA ASN A 314 26.35 8.86 -3.18
C ASN A 314 26.52 10.22 -3.87
N THR A 315 27.29 10.26 -4.95
CA THR A 315 27.61 11.48 -5.71
C THR A 315 26.37 12.12 -6.34
N GLY A 316 25.39 11.32 -6.74
CA GLY A 316 24.10 11.78 -7.28
C GLY A 316 23.14 12.33 -6.22
N ARG A 317 23.40 12.08 -4.94
CA ARG A 317 22.65 12.58 -3.76
C ARG A 317 21.14 12.37 -3.87
N SER A 318 20.72 11.29 -4.50
CA SER A 318 19.30 11.03 -4.79
C SER A 318 18.88 9.64 -4.32
N TYR A 319 17.59 9.45 -4.10
CA TYR A 319 16.88 8.23 -3.83
C TYR A 319 17.23 7.52 -2.51
N ARG A 320 18.50 7.29 -2.20
CA ARG A 320 18.94 6.53 -1.02
C ARG A 320 20.18 7.14 -0.37
N THR A 321 20.39 6.80 0.88
CA THR A 321 21.65 7.04 1.61
C THR A 321 22.61 5.88 1.34
N GLY A 322 23.88 6.05 1.67
CA GLY A 322 24.95 5.06 1.44
C GLY A 322 25.83 5.45 0.25
N ASN A 323 26.62 4.50 -0.25
CA ASN A 323 27.64 4.78 -1.26
C ASN A 323 27.09 4.68 -2.70
N LEU A 324 26.04 3.91 -2.93
CA LEU A 324 25.52 3.71 -4.30
C LEU A 324 25.17 5.04 -4.96
N ASP A 325 25.83 5.31 -6.07
CA ASP A 325 25.68 6.53 -6.85
C ASP A 325 24.37 6.57 -7.63
N VAL A 326 23.37 7.26 -7.08
CA VAL A 326 22.04 7.40 -7.70
C VAL A 326 21.78 8.84 -8.12
N TYR A 327 21.50 9.00 -9.39
CA TYR A 327 21.19 10.28 -10.04
C TYR A 327 19.71 10.41 -10.34
N LYS A 328 19.26 11.67 -10.43
CA LYS A 328 17.86 12.01 -10.73
C LYS A 328 17.78 12.89 -11.97
N VAL A 329 16.91 12.50 -12.90
CA VAL A 329 16.42 13.39 -13.95
C VAL A 329 14.97 13.74 -13.63
N ALA A 330 14.71 15.01 -13.41
CA ALA A 330 13.36 15.47 -13.07
C ALA A 330 12.39 15.14 -14.22
N GLY A 331 11.24 14.62 -13.87
CA GLY A 331 10.13 14.42 -14.81
C GLY A 331 9.43 15.72 -15.17
N SER A 332 8.47 15.62 -16.06
CA SER A 332 7.54 16.70 -16.44
C SER A 332 6.11 16.30 -16.09
N GLU A 333 5.14 17.07 -16.53
CA GLU A 333 3.72 16.70 -16.42
C GLU A 333 3.39 15.39 -17.15
N THR A 334 4.11 15.09 -18.23
CA THR A 334 3.86 13.91 -19.07
C THR A 334 4.88 12.78 -18.92
N THR A 335 6.03 13.05 -18.30
CA THR A 335 7.10 12.06 -18.13
C THR A 335 7.39 11.81 -16.65
N PRO A 336 7.58 10.54 -16.22
CA PRO A 336 7.97 10.25 -14.85
C PRO A 336 9.39 10.75 -14.56
N THR A 337 9.66 11.05 -13.29
CA THR A 337 11.03 11.23 -12.82
C THR A 337 11.80 9.94 -13.05
N LEU A 338 13.00 10.05 -13.57
CA LEU A 338 13.94 8.97 -13.78
C LEU A 338 15.00 9.02 -12.68
N TRP A 339 15.21 7.91 -11.98
CA TRP A 339 16.41 7.66 -11.18
C TRP A 339 17.22 6.58 -11.86
N TYR A 340 18.53 6.61 -11.72
CA TYR A 340 19.42 5.61 -12.28
C TYR A 340 20.72 5.51 -11.48
N VAL A 341 21.31 4.35 -11.48
CA VAL A 341 22.66 4.13 -10.95
C VAL A 341 23.67 4.59 -12.00
N GLY A 342 24.61 5.43 -11.60
CA GLY A 342 25.63 5.98 -12.50
C GLY A 342 26.98 6.05 -11.80
N ASN A 343 28.00 6.59 -12.50
CA ASN A 343 29.40 6.60 -12.01
C ASN A 343 29.90 5.19 -11.67
N THR A 344 29.46 4.20 -12.43
CA THR A 344 29.77 2.80 -12.19
C THR A 344 31.18 2.45 -12.64
N GLU A 345 31.81 1.48 -11.95
CA GLU A 345 33.14 0.97 -12.25
C GLU A 345 33.14 -0.57 -12.34
N ALA A 346 34.15 -1.13 -13.02
CA ALA A 346 34.31 -2.58 -13.09
C ALA A 346 34.59 -3.17 -11.70
N GLY A 347 33.90 -4.24 -11.35
CA GLY A 347 33.91 -4.87 -10.02
C GLY A 347 32.81 -4.43 -9.10
N GLU A 348 32.04 -3.39 -9.47
CA GLU A 348 30.84 -3.01 -8.73
C GLU A 348 29.67 -3.90 -9.10
N TYR A 349 28.70 -4.07 -8.17
CA TYR A 349 27.52 -4.87 -8.41
C TYR A 349 26.27 -4.32 -7.75
N LEU A 350 25.11 -4.73 -8.30
CA LEU A 350 23.79 -4.58 -7.74
C LEU A 350 23.21 -5.97 -7.48
N GLU A 351 22.54 -6.14 -6.34
CA GLU A 351 21.95 -7.42 -5.96
C GLU A 351 20.48 -7.29 -5.56
N TRP A 352 19.68 -8.22 -6.05
CA TRP A 352 18.30 -8.45 -5.62
C TRP A 352 18.20 -9.84 -4.99
N LYS A 353 17.73 -9.92 -3.76
CA LYS A 353 17.70 -11.19 -3.01
C LYS A 353 16.68 -12.19 -3.55
N GLU A 354 15.60 -11.72 -4.15
CA GLU A 354 14.50 -12.58 -4.58
C GLU A 354 13.81 -12.05 -5.84
N LEU A 355 14.17 -12.57 -7.01
CA LEU A 355 13.48 -12.33 -8.28
C LEU A 355 12.85 -13.63 -8.81
N PRO A 356 11.70 -13.55 -9.54
CA PRO A 356 10.98 -14.74 -9.99
C PRO A 356 11.55 -15.30 -11.30
N TYR A 357 12.02 -16.53 -11.28
CA TYR A 357 12.46 -17.28 -12.45
C TYR A 357 11.59 -18.52 -12.65
N ASP A 358 10.95 -18.66 -13.82
CA ASP A 358 10.28 -19.88 -14.22
C ASP A 358 11.25 -20.86 -14.89
N LYS A 359 10.86 -22.11 -15.00
CA LYS A 359 11.64 -23.12 -15.73
C LYS A 359 11.49 -22.91 -17.23
N GLY A 360 12.58 -22.89 -17.95
CA GLY A 360 12.61 -22.71 -19.40
C GLY A 360 13.32 -21.43 -19.80
N ILE A 361 12.84 -20.79 -20.86
CA ILE A 361 13.45 -19.56 -21.36
C ILE A 361 12.96 -18.36 -20.55
N VAL A 362 13.89 -17.61 -20.01
CA VAL A 362 13.66 -16.35 -19.32
C VAL A 362 14.31 -15.24 -20.14
N LYS A 363 13.53 -14.25 -20.52
CA LYS A 363 14.04 -13.05 -21.16
C LYS A 363 14.41 -12.03 -20.08
N ILE A 364 15.62 -11.52 -20.17
CA ILE A 364 16.15 -10.46 -19.31
C ILE A 364 16.33 -9.22 -20.17
N SER A 365 15.71 -8.10 -19.77
CA SER A 365 15.86 -6.82 -20.45
C SER A 365 16.48 -5.82 -19.50
N LEU A 366 17.66 -5.29 -19.83
CA LEU A 366 18.38 -4.28 -19.05
C LEU A 366 18.32 -2.94 -19.78
N ARG A 367 17.76 -1.91 -19.14
CA ARG A 367 17.80 -0.55 -19.67
C ARG A 367 19.01 0.19 -19.15
N TYR A 368 19.81 0.68 -20.08
CA TYR A 368 21.10 1.30 -19.79
C TYR A 368 21.39 2.49 -20.69
N ASN A 369 22.40 3.26 -20.32
CA ASN A 369 23.01 4.31 -21.14
C ASN A 369 24.52 4.20 -21.01
N ALA A 370 25.21 4.03 -22.11
CA ALA A 370 26.66 3.90 -22.14
C ALA A 370 27.24 4.81 -23.23
N ARG A 371 28.20 5.65 -22.87
CA ARG A 371 28.91 6.51 -23.80
C ARG A 371 30.00 5.78 -24.56
N TYR A 372 30.41 4.63 -24.05
CA TYR A 372 31.38 3.69 -24.66
C TYR A 372 30.85 2.28 -24.41
N ALA A 373 31.29 1.33 -25.23
CA ALA A 373 30.91 -0.07 -25.01
C ALA A 373 31.29 -0.55 -23.60
N ALA A 374 30.39 -1.24 -22.97
CA ALA A 374 30.50 -1.77 -21.62
C ALA A 374 30.07 -3.25 -21.58
N SER A 375 30.23 -3.90 -20.46
CA SER A 375 29.70 -5.23 -20.23
C SER A 375 29.31 -5.39 -18.75
N VAL A 376 28.30 -6.21 -18.53
CA VAL A 376 27.88 -6.64 -17.19
C VAL A 376 27.73 -8.15 -17.19
N THR A 377 27.94 -8.78 -16.05
CA THR A 377 27.63 -10.20 -15.83
C THR A 377 26.36 -10.28 -14.99
N LEU A 378 25.38 -11.03 -15.45
CA LEU A 378 24.19 -11.36 -14.70
C LEU A 378 24.34 -12.77 -14.13
N GLU A 379 24.26 -12.89 -12.82
CA GLU A 379 24.27 -14.15 -12.11
C GLU A 379 22.97 -14.33 -11.35
N PHE A 380 22.42 -15.53 -11.34
CA PHE A 380 21.29 -15.86 -10.48
C PHE A 380 21.45 -17.25 -9.87
N GLY A 381 20.95 -17.41 -8.66
CA GLY A 381 21.18 -18.63 -7.89
C GLY A 381 20.24 -18.80 -6.70
N GLU A 382 20.52 -19.78 -5.89
CA GLU A 382 19.79 -20.10 -4.67
C GLU A 382 20.77 -20.06 -3.47
N GLY A 383 20.52 -19.14 -2.54
CA GLY A 383 21.47 -18.88 -1.47
C GLY A 383 22.78 -18.36 -2.06
N ASP A 384 23.90 -19.03 -1.75
CA ASP A 384 25.23 -18.69 -2.24
C ASP A 384 25.59 -19.47 -3.53
N ASP A 385 24.76 -20.43 -3.94
CA ASP A 385 25.02 -21.23 -5.14
C ASP A 385 24.60 -20.48 -6.41
N ILE A 386 25.53 -20.27 -7.33
CA ILE A 386 25.25 -19.69 -8.64
C ILE A 386 24.74 -20.80 -9.57
N LEU A 387 23.49 -20.70 -10.01
CA LEU A 387 22.88 -21.64 -10.95
C LEU A 387 23.19 -21.27 -12.40
N ARG A 388 23.36 -20.00 -12.70
CA ARG A 388 23.63 -19.47 -14.03
C ARG A 388 24.39 -18.15 -13.95
N SER A 389 25.29 -17.96 -14.91
CA SER A 389 26.01 -16.72 -15.14
C SER A 389 26.02 -16.41 -16.63
N GLU A 390 25.65 -15.19 -17.02
CA GLU A 390 25.60 -14.74 -18.42
C GLU A 390 26.20 -13.35 -18.57
N VAL A 391 26.99 -13.16 -19.63
CA VAL A 391 27.57 -11.87 -19.97
C VAL A 391 26.65 -11.10 -20.90
N ILE A 392 26.24 -9.91 -20.49
CA ILE A 392 25.47 -8.97 -21.32
C ILE A 392 26.42 -7.90 -21.86
N LYS A 393 26.59 -7.88 -23.17
CA LYS A 393 27.34 -6.81 -23.86
C LYS A 393 26.45 -5.59 -23.98
N LEU A 394 26.96 -4.44 -23.60
CA LEU A 394 26.29 -3.15 -23.64
C LEU A 394 26.99 -2.28 -24.70
N PRO A 395 26.49 -2.27 -25.96
CA PRO A 395 27.07 -1.41 -27.01
C PRO A 395 27.01 0.08 -26.63
N ASP A 396 27.89 0.86 -27.24
CA ASP A 396 27.83 2.32 -27.15
C ASP A 396 26.44 2.82 -27.60
N THR A 397 25.83 3.66 -26.79
CA THR A 397 24.51 4.26 -27.05
C THR A 397 24.59 5.72 -27.47
N ASN A 398 25.79 6.31 -27.61
CA ASN A 398 26.01 7.73 -27.79
C ASN A 398 25.36 8.61 -26.70
N GLY A 399 25.20 8.06 -25.49
CA GLY A 399 24.52 8.74 -24.37
C GLY A 399 23.02 8.65 -24.38
N GLU A 400 22.42 7.88 -25.27
CA GLU A 400 20.98 7.61 -25.30
C GLU A 400 20.62 6.42 -24.41
N TRP A 401 19.37 6.38 -23.92
CA TRP A 401 18.85 5.22 -23.19
C TRP A 401 18.43 4.11 -24.15
N LYS A 402 18.98 2.93 -24.00
CA LYS A 402 18.62 1.73 -24.77
C LYS A 402 18.31 0.56 -23.86
N THR A 403 17.68 -0.46 -24.41
CA THR A 403 17.40 -1.71 -23.70
C THR A 403 18.12 -2.83 -24.45
N GLU A 404 18.95 -3.58 -23.73
CA GLU A 404 19.56 -4.80 -24.21
C GLU A 404 18.77 -6.00 -23.69
N GLU A 405 18.53 -6.99 -24.56
CA GLU A 405 17.76 -8.18 -24.23
C GLU A 405 18.61 -9.43 -24.42
N ILE A 406 18.58 -10.30 -23.43
CA ILE A 406 19.15 -11.65 -23.54
C ILE A 406 18.10 -12.69 -23.18
N PHE A 407 18.29 -13.89 -23.70
CA PHE A 407 17.47 -15.06 -23.39
C PHE A 407 18.32 -16.09 -22.66
N VAL A 408 17.88 -16.46 -21.48
CA VAL A 408 18.61 -17.36 -20.58
C VAL A 408 17.78 -18.60 -20.34
N GLU A 409 18.37 -19.79 -20.52
CA GLU A 409 17.71 -21.04 -20.18
C GLU A 409 17.88 -21.32 -18.68
N HIS A 410 16.78 -21.30 -17.94
CA HIS A 410 16.72 -21.71 -16.55
C HIS A 410 16.28 -23.17 -16.45
N SER A 411 17.20 -24.06 -16.17
CA SER A 411 16.95 -25.51 -16.05
C SER A 411 16.40 -25.92 -14.68
N GLY A 412 16.54 -25.06 -13.67
CA GLY A 412 16.08 -25.29 -12.31
C GLY A 412 14.56 -25.24 -12.17
N GLU A 413 14.07 -25.63 -10.99
CA GLU A 413 12.66 -25.52 -10.68
C GLU A 413 12.25 -24.03 -10.57
N LYS A 414 10.98 -23.76 -10.89
CA LYS A 414 10.34 -22.46 -10.72
C LYS A 414 10.55 -21.94 -9.29
N GLY A 415 11.06 -20.72 -9.14
CA GLY A 415 11.34 -20.17 -7.82
C GLY A 415 11.80 -18.72 -7.81
N TRP A 416 12.04 -18.24 -6.63
CA TRP A 416 12.58 -16.91 -6.36
C TRP A 416 14.09 -17.05 -6.15
N ARG A 417 14.87 -16.30 -6.91
CA ARG A 417 16.33 -16.45 -6.97
C ARG A 417 17.02 -15.15 -6.58
N ARG A 418 18.14 -15.27 -5.91
CA ARG A 418 19.13 -14.21 -5.78
C ARG A 418 19.64 -13.85 -7.17
N THR A 419 19.77 -12.57 -7.46
CA THR A 419 20.23 -12.07 -8.76
C THR A 419 21.26 -10.98 -8.54
N ILE A 420 22.42 -11.09 -9.15
CA ILE A 420 23.51 -10.13 -9.10
C ILE A 420 23.76 -9.63 -10.52
N LEU A 421 23.93 -8.32 -10.66
CA LEU A 421 24.35 -7.65 -11.87
C LEU A 421 25.69 -6.96 -11.58
N GLU A 422 26.81 -7.58 -12.01
CA GLU A 422 28.16 -7.06 -11.82
C GLU A 422 28.61 -6.31 -13.06
N ILE A 423 29.20 -5.14 -12.89
CA ILE A 423 29.85 -4.36 -13.96
C ILE A 423 31.23 -4.99 -14.23
N THR A 424 31.42 -5.53 -15.42
CA THR A 424 32.68 -6.21 -15.80
C THR A 424 33.59 -5.35 -16.67
N SER A 425 33.03 -4.35 -17.36
CA SER A 425 33.81 -3.34 -18.06
C SER A 425 32.98 -2.08 -18.37
N GLY A 426 33.68 -0.96 -18.55
CA GLY A 426 33.08 0.33 -18.89
C GLY A 426 32.38 0.98 -17.69
N THR A 427 31.60 2.03 -17.96
CA THR A 427 30.93 2.85 -16.96
C THR A 427 29.46 3.08 -17.36
N PRO A 428 28.64 2.01 -17.49
CA PRO A 428 27.26 2.16 -17.92
C PRO A 428 26.41 2.80 -16.83
N LYS A 429 25.43 3.63 -17.22
CA LYS A 429 24.35 4.04 -16.35
C LYS A 429 23.24 2.99 -16.43
N LEU A 430 22.70 2.57 -15.29
CA LEU A 430 21.73 1.48 -15.18
C LEU A 430 20.41 2.03 -14.62
N ASP A 431 19.29 1.75 -15.31
CA ASP A 431 17.94 2.22 -14.92
C ASP A 431 17.15 1.07 -14.29
N TYR A 432 16.80 0.06 -15.07
CA TYR A 432 16.01 -1.06 -14.57
C TYR A 432 16.35 -2.39 -15.24
N LEU A 433 15.98 -3.46 -14.53
CA LEU A 433 15.99 -4.82 -15.03
C LEU A 433 14.55 -5.34 -15.16
N ILE A 434 14.21 -5.98 -16.27
CA ILE A 434 12.95 -6.70 -16.45
C ILE A 434 13.23 -8.18 -16.62
N ILE A 435 12.58 -8.99 -15.79
CA ILE A 435 12.54 -10.45 -15.92
C ILE A 435 11.20 -10.81 -16.57
N THR A 436 11.23 -11.49 -17.70
CA THR A 436 10.03 -12.01 -18.37
C THR A 436 10.13 -13.52 -18.49
N ASN A 437 9.22 -14.21 -17.81
CA ASN A 437 9.08 -15.65 -17.86
C ASN A 437 8.19 -16.03 -19.05
N GLU A 438 8.78 -16.55 -20.13
CA GLU A 438 8.03 -16.92 -21.31
C GLU A 438 7.14 -18.13 -21.06
N LYS A 439 5.85 -18.01 -21.32
CA LYS A 439 4.96 -19.18 -21.34
C LYS A 439 5.41 -20.08 -22.48
N LYS A 440 5.68 -21.36 -22.18
CA LYS A 440 5.71 -22.38 -23.23
C LYS A 440 4.34 -22.34 -23.92
N THR A 441 4.27 -21.80 -25.12
CA THR A 441 3.19 -22.10 -26.04
C THR A 441 3.30 -23.60 -26.29
N ASN A 442 2.37 -24.39 -25.74
CA ASN A 442 2.21 -25.77 -26.13
C ASN A 442 1.91 -25.75 -27.64
N ILE A 443 2.92 -26.10 -28.43
CA ILE A 443 2.76 -26.40 -29.85
C ILE A 443 2.15 -27.79 -29.95
#